data_1b173d0b345b1ad65917b087e4be3eb1
#
_entry.id   1b173d0b345b1ad65917b087e4be3eb1
#
_cell.length_a   1.000
_cell.length_b   1.000
_cell.length_c   1.000
_cell.angle_alpha   90.00
_cell.angle_beta   90.00
_cell.angle_gamma   90.00
#
_symmetry.space_group_name_H-M   'P 1'
#
loop_
_entity.id
_entity.type
_entity.pdbx_description
1 polymer ?
#
loop_
_entity_poly.entity_id
_entity_poly.type
_entity_poly.pdbx_seq_one_letter_code
_entity_poly.pdbx_strand_id
1 'polypeptide(L)'
;MAGQNNHFSNYALEKLPYAIDRYRNEVNRLYGVLNRRLEDRTFVAGDYSIADMAIYPWIVPYERQGQKLEDVPNVKRWFEAIRARPAVERAYEKAKAVNPNQGGIRTAEERAILFGQTAASVDKAAATAR
;
A
#
# COMPACT_ATOMS: atom_id res chain seq x y z
N MET A 1 -2.41 4.19 7.64
CA MET A 1 -1.91 5.51 7.18
C MET A 1 -1.48 5.49 5.70
N ALA A 2 -0.79 4.45 5.20
CA ALA A 2 -0.40 4.36 3.77
C ALA A 2 -1.59 4.47 2.80
N GLY A 3 -2.75 3.90 3.14
CA GLY A 3 -3.98 4.07 2.35
C GLY A 3 -4.46 5.51 2.24
N GLN A 4 -4.41 6.28 3.32
CA GLN A 4 -4.78 7.70 3.31
C GLN A 4 -3.75 8.54 2.52
N ASN A 5 -2.45 8.25 2.69
CA ASN A 5 -1.42 8.86 1.87
C ASN A 5 -1.67 8.61 0.37
N ASN A 6 -1.97 7.35 0.01
CA ASN A 6 -2.28 6.99 -1.37
C ASN A 6 -3.52 7.72 -1.89
N HIS A 7 -4.58 7.82 -1.07
CA HIS A 7 -5.80 8.54 -1.44
C HIS A 7 -5.51 10.02 -1.75
N PHE A 8 -4.93 10.76 -0.81
CA PHE A 8 -4.72 12.21 -0.97
C PHE A 8 -3.63 12.54 -1.99
N SER A 9 -2.58 11.71 -2.10
CA SER A 9 -1.51 11.94 -3.06
C SER A 9 -1.90 11.56 -4.50
N ASN A 10 -2.69 10.49 -4.70
CA ASN A 10 -2.90 9.90 -6.01
C ASN A 10 -4.35 9.92 -6.50
N TYR A 11 -5.35 9.78 -5.61
CA TYR A 11 -6.75 9.56 -6.01
C TYR A 11 -7.67 10.77 -5.78
N ALA A 12 -7.40 11.59 -4.77
CA ALA A 12 -8.22 12.77 -4.50
C ALA A 12 -8.21 13.72 -5.72
N LEU A 13 -9.40 14.17 -6.13
CA LEU A 13 -9.58 15.13 -7.22
C LEU A 13 -9.00 16.49 -6.83
N GLU A 14 -9.33 16.93 -5.62
CA GLU A 14 -8.78 18.13 -5.04
C GLU A 14 -7.45 17.82 -4.35
N LYS A 15 -6.41 18.56 -4.68
CA LYS A 15 -5.11 18.46 -4.01
C LYS A 15 -5.12 19.33 -2.77
N LEU A 16 -5.08 18.69 -1.63
CA LEU A 16 -5.02 19.32 -0.31
C LEU A 16 -3.59 19.21 0.25
N PRO A 17 -2.73 20.22 0.09
CA PRO A 17 -1.31 20.15 0.48
C PRO A 17 -1.12 19.71 1.92
N TYR A 18 -1.89 20.29 2.85
CA TYR A 18 -1.83 19.92 4.26
C TYR A 18 -2.09 18.41 4.49
N ALA A 19 -3.12 17.83 3.85
CA ALA A 19 -3.44 16.43 4.00
C ALA A 19 -2.35 15.54 3.38
N ILE A 20 -1.83 15.91 2.21
CA ILE A 20 -0.74 15.20 1.53
C ILE A 20 0.49 15.17 2.42
N ASP A 21 0.93 16.31 2.94
CA ASP A 21 2.10 16.42 3.80
C ASP A 21 1.91 15.66 5.11
N ARG A 22 0.75 15.82 5.75
CA ARG A 22 0.41 15.14 7.00
C ARG A 22 0.52 13.61 6.87
N TYR A 23 -0.07 13.03 5.82
CA TYR A 23 -0.07 11.59 5.64
C TYR A 23 1.25 11.06 5.09
N ARG A 24 1.95 11.81 4.25
CA ARG A 24 3.30 11.46 3.78
C ARG A 24 4.29 11.40 4.95
N ASN A 25 4.26 12.40 5.83
CA ASN A 25 5.12 12.44 7.02
C ASN A 25 4.80 11.30 7.99
N GLU A 26 3.52 10.96 8.16
CA GLU A 26 3.15 9.82 9.01
C GLU A 26 3.60 8.48 8.42
N VAL A 27 3.51 8.31 7.10
CA VAL A 27 4.07 7.13 6.42
C VAL A 27 5.58 7.07 6.61
N ASN A 28 6.29 8.19 6.44
CA ASN A 28 7.74 8.27 6.68
C ASN A 28 8.09 7.84 8.11
N ARG A 29 7.35 8.33 9.10
CA ARG A 29 7.52 7.93 10.50
C ARG A 29 7.36 6.41 10.69
N LEU A 30 6.37 5.78 10.03
CA LEU A 30 6.14 4.34 10.10
C LEU A 30 7.26 3.54 9.42
N TYR A 31 7.84 4.06 8.33
CA TYR A 31 9.05 3.48 7.73
C TYR A 31 10.23 3.53 8.71
N GLY A 32 10.37 4.63 9.46
CA GLY A 32 11.38 4.75 10.52
C GLY A 32 11.17 3.73 11.65
N VAL A 33 9.92 3.49 12.07
CA VAL A 33 9.59 2.45 13.07
C VAL A 33 9.98 1.06 12.54
N LEU A 34 9.63 0.74 11.29
CA LEU A 34 9.99 -0.53 10.67
C LEU A 34 11.52 -0.65 10.52
N ASN A 35 12.20 0.42 10.14
CA ASN A 35 13.66 0.44 10.00
C ASN A 35 14.35 0.12 11.32
N ARG A 36 13.89 0.72 12.42
CA ARG A 36 14.39 0.44 13.77
C ARG A 36 14.08 -1.01 14.19
N ARG A 37 12.87 -1.51 13.88
CA ARG A 37 12.51 -2.90 14.18
C ARG A 37 13.43 -3.92 13.51
N LEU A 38 13.93 -3.59 12.32
CA LEU A 38 14.80 -4.45 11.50
C LEU A 38 16.30 -4.25 11.75
N GLU A 39 16.68 -3.41 12.71
CA GLU A 39 18.09 -3.06 12.98
C GLU A 39 18.93 -4.31 13.33
N ASP A 40 18.40 -5.16 14.20
CA ASP A 40 19.03 -6.38 14.71
C ASP A 40 18.36 -7.67 14.18
N ARG A 41 17.49 -7.57 13.18
CA ARG A 41 16.66 -8.68 12.69
C ARG A 41 16.64 -8.77 11.18
N THR A 42 16.61 -10.01 10.69
CA THR A 42 16.45 -10.28 9.26
C THR A 42 15.01 -10.03 8.82
N PHE A 43 14.03 -10.43 9.65
CA PHE A 43 12.60 -10.30 9.40
C PHE A 43 11.88 -9.70 10.61
N VAL A 44 10.65 -9.19 10.40
CA VAL A 44 9.92 -8.39 11.39
C VAL A 44 9.70 -9.13 12.72
N ALA A 45 9.44 -10.42 12.68
CA ALA A 45 9.23 -11.26 13.86
C ALA A 45 10.46 -12.10 14.26
N GLY A 46 11.62 -11.89 13.59
CA GLY A 46 12.83 -12.70 13.71
C GLY A 46 12.97 -13.62 12.50
N ASP A 47 12.14 -14.64 12.40
CA ASP A 47 12.01 -15.50 11.23
C ASP A 47 10.97 -14.95 10.24
N TYR A 48 11.09 -15.37 8.97
CA TYR A 48 10.12 -15.01 7.92
C TYR A 48 8.72 -15.53 8.26
N SER A 49 7.76 -14.64 8.31
CA SER A 49 6.42 -14.93 8.80
C SER A 49 5.32 -14.16 8.05
N ILE A 50 4.07 -14.39 8.48
CA ILE A 50 2.92 -13.62 8.00
C ILE A 50 3.05 -12.11 8.24
N ALA A 51 3.85 -11.67 9.23
CA ALA A 51 4.11 -10.26 9.46
C ALA A 51 4.82 -9.63 8.26
N ASP A 52 5.83 -10.31 7.71
CA ASP A 52 6.56 -9.86 6.53
C ASP A 52 5.66 -9.88 5.29
N MET A 53 4.85 -10.93 5.13
CA MET A 53 3.90 -11.08 4.01
C MET A 53 2.84 -9.99 4.01
N ALA A 54 2.38 -9.55 5.19
CA ALA A 54 1.36 -8.50 5.33
C ALA A 54 1.94 -7.10 5.11
N ILE A 55 3.18 -6.85 5.52
CA ILE A 55 3.82 -5.53 5.42
C ILE A 55 4.41 -5.30 4.01
N TYR A 56 5.02 -6.30 3.40
CA TYR A 56 5.74 -6.17 2.13
C TYR A 56 4.93 -5.50 1.01
N PRO A 57 3.67 -5.86 0.73
CA PRO A 57 2.87 -5.23 -0.33
C PRO A 57 2.63 -3.73 -0.12
N TRP A 58 2.66 -3.25 1.14
CA TRP A 58 2.54 -1.84 1.46
C TRP A 58 3.83 -1.05 1.22
N ILE A 59 4.98 -1.73 1.23
CA ILE A 59 6.28 -1.11 0.93
C ILE A 59 6.54 -1.09 -0.59
N VAL A 60 6.02 -2.05 -1.36
CA VAL A 60 6.22 -2.13 -2.82
C VAL A 60 5.99 -0.78 -3.54
N PRO A 61 4.92 -0.02 -3.25
CA PRO A 61 4.70 1.29 -3.88
C PRO A 61 5.38 2.46 -3.15
N TYR A 62 6.55 2.27 -2.55
CA TYR A 62 7.22 3.28 -1.71
C TYR A 62 7.45 4.62 -2.44
N GLU A 63 7.82 4.62 -3.71
CA GLU A 63 8.00 5.83 -4.51
C GLU A 63 6.69 6.62 -4.65
N ARG A 64 5.58 5.92 -4.93
CA ARG A 64 4.24 6.53 -5.01
C ARG A 64 3.76 7.08 -3.66
N GLN A 65 4.34 6.61 -2.57
CA GLN A 65 4.09 7.11 -1.21
C GLN A 65 4.99 8.30 -0.86
N GLY A 66 5.90 8.70 -1.78
CA GLY A 66 6.88 9.76 -1.56
C GLY A 66 8.00 9.36 -0.61
N GLN A 67 8.32 8.05 -0.52
CA GLN A 67 9.38 7.53 0.32
C GLN A 67 10.60 7.12 -0.51
N LYS A 68 11.78 7.05 0.14
CA LYS A 68 13.02 6.57 -0.44
C LYS A 68 13.58 5.46 0.45
N LEU A 69 13.91 4.31 -0.13
CA LEU A 69 14.48 3.19 0.63
C LEU A 69 15.90 3.48 1.10
N GLU A 70 16.60 4.39 0.44
CA GLU A 70 17.94 4.84 0.83
C GLU A 70 17.97 5.50 2.21
N ASP A 71 16.88 6.16 2.61
CA ASP A 71 16.74 6.81 3.91
C ASP A 71 16.48 5.81 5.06
N VAL A 72 16.16 4.55 4.72
CA VAL A 72 15.79 3.48 5.67
C VAL A 72 16.49 2.15 5.32
N PRO A 73 17.80 2.05 5.53
CA PRO A 73 18.64 0.97 4.99
C PRO A 73 18.26 -0.43 5.46
N ASN A 74 17.74 -0.59 6.68
CA ASN A 74 17.28 -1.90 7.17
C ASN A 74 15.99 -2.34 6.46
N VAL A 75 15.08 -1.40 6.16
CA VAL A 75 13.89 -1.67 5.33
C VAL A 75 14.31 -2.02 3.91
N LYS A 76 15.29 -1.31 3.33
CA LYS A 76 15.83 -1.63 2.00
C LYS A 76 16.37 -3.05 1.94
N ARG A 77 17.25 -3.43 2.87
CA ARG A 77 17.79 -4.80 2.98
C ARG A 77 16.68 -5.84 3.09
N TRP A 78 15.72 -5.62 3.98
CA TRP A 78 14.57 -6.50 4.19
C TRP A 78 13.69 -6.61 2.93
N PHE A 79 13.41 -5.49 2.29
CA PHE A 79 12.62 -5.43 1.05
C PHE A 79 13.27 -6.23 -0.08
N GLU A 80 14.57 -6.08 -0.29
CA GLU A 80 15.34 -6.80 -1.30
C GLU A 80 15.38 -8.31 -1.02
N ALA A 81 15.56 -8.69 0.25
CA ALA A 81 15.56 -10.09 0.67
C ALA A 81 14.20 -10.78 0.41
N ILE A 82 13.09 -10.08 0.63
CA ILE A 82 11.75 -10.61 0.34
C ILE A 82 11.51 -10.64 -1.17
N ARG A 83 11.88 -9.59 -1.90
CA ARG A 83 11.71 -9.50 -3.34
C ARG A 83 12.40 -10.64 -4.08
N ALA A 84 13.58 -11.04 -3.62
CA ALA A 84 14.36 -12.13 -4.19
C ALA A 84 13.81 -13.54 -3.94
N ARG A 85 12.73 -13.67 -3.15
CA ARG A 85 12.13 -14.99 -2.86
C ARG A 85 11.34 -15.50 -4.09
N PRO A 86 11.62 -16.72 -4.59
CA PRO A 86 10.92 -17.26 -5.76
C PRO A 86 9.39 -17.34 -5.60
N ALA A 87 8.90 -17.54 -4.36
CA ALA A 87 7.46 -17.55 -4.10
C ALA A 87 6.83 -16.15 -4.24
N VAL A 88 7.57 -15.09 -3.87
CA VAL A 88 7.12 -13.71 -4.03
C VAL A 88 7.09 -13.33 -5.51
N GLU A 89 8.12 -13.67 -6.26
CA GLU A 89 8.18 -13.45 -7.70
C GLU A 89 6.98 -14.11 -8.41
N ARG A 90 6.74 -15.41 -8.15
CA ARG A 90 5.57 -16.12 -8.71
C ARG A 90 4.24 -15.46 -8.32
N ALA A 91 4.10 -14.98 -7.09
CA ALA A 91 2.88 -14.32 -6.62
C ALA A 91 2.62 -13.03 -7.40
N TYR A 92 3.65 -12.21 -7.64
CA TYR A 92 3.51 -10.96 -8.39
C TYR A 92 3.31 -11.20 -9.89
N GLU A 93 3.92 -12.23 -10.48
CA GLU A 93 3.63 -12.65 -11.86
C GLU A 93 2.15 -13.07 -12.00
N LYS A 94 1.66 -13.88 -11.08
CA LYS A 94 0.24 -14.25 -11.06
C LYS A 94 -0.68 -13.04 -10.88
N ALA A 95 -0.30 -12.08 -10.04
CA ALA A 95 -1.06 -10.84 -9.85
C ALA A 95 -1.19 -10.02 -11.14
N LYS A 96 -0.14 -9.96 -11.97
CA LYS A 96 -0.19 -9.31 -13.30
C LYS A 96 -1.20 -9.99 -14.23
N ALA A 97 -1.26 -11.32 -14.22
CA ALA A 97 -2.20 -12.08 -15.03
C ALA A 97 -3.66 -11.89 -14.59
N VAL A 98 -3.90 -11.81 -13.26
CA VAL A 98 -5.25 -11.62 -12.70
C VAL A 98 -5.73 -10.17 -12.86
N ASN A 99 -4.83 -9.19 -12.73
CA ASN A 99 -5.13 -7.78 -12.89
C ASN A 99 -4.15 -7.11 -13.88
N PRO A 100 -4.32 -7.34 -15.18
CA PRO A 100 -3.43 -6.77 -16.21
C PRO A 100 -3.52 -5.24 -16.26
N ASN A 101 -4.63 -4.67 -15.77
CA ASN A 101 -4.89 -3.24 -15.75
C ASN A 101 -4.48 -2.61 -14.40
N GLN A 102 -3.28 -2.81 -13.92
CA GLN A 102 -2.76 -2.23 -12.66
C GLN A 102 -2.81 -0.68 -12.57
N GLY A 103 -3.52 -0.05 -13.50
CA GLY A 103 -3.78 1.39 -13.49
C GLY A 103 -4.86 1.74 -12.48
N GLY A 104 -4.68 2.88 -11.83
CA GLY A 104 -5.60 3.41 -10.84
C GLY A 104 -7.02 3.66 -11.36
N ILE A 105 -7.84 4.27 -10.54
CA ILE A 105 -9.23 4.64 -10.84
C ILE A 105 -9.29 5.52 -12.10
N ARG A 106 -9.99 5.05 -13.11
CA ARG A 106 -10.04 5.68 -14.44
C ARG A 106 -11.35 6.42 -14.69
N THR A 107 -12.46 5.91 -14.15
CA THR A 107 -13.79 6.45 -14.39
C THR A 107 -14.44 7.04 -13.15
N ALA A 108 -15.45 7.89 -13.37
CA ALA A 108 -16.28 8.41 -12.29
C ALA A 108 -17.05 7.30 -11.57
N GLU A 109 -17.46 6.25 -12.28
CA GLU A 109 -18.17 5.10 -11.74
C GLU A 109 -17.26 4.27 -10.82
N GLU A 110 -16.03 3.96 -11.26
CA GLU A 110 -15.04 3.28 -10.41
C GLU A 110 -14.74 4.09 -9.14
N ARG A 111 -14.68 5.41 -9.26
CA ARG A 111 -14.49 6.31 -8.12
C ARG A 111 -15.67 6.28 -7.16
N ALA A 112 -16.89 6.30 -7.67
CA ALA A 112 -18.09 6.20 -6.86
C ALA A 112 -18.17 4.86 -6.11
N ILE A 113 -17.77 3.76 -6.76
CA ILE A 113 -17.71 2.44 -6.12
C ILE A 113 -16.68 2.42 -5.01
N LEU A 114 -15.48 3.00 -5.20
CA LEU A 114 -14.40 2.93 -4.23
C LEU A 114 -14.53 3.96 -3.09
N PHE A 115 -15.06 5.13 -3.34
CA PHE A 115 -15.06 6.24 -2.37
C PHE A 115 -16.44 6.81 -2.07
N GLY A 116 -17.48 6.45 -2.84
CA GLY A 116 -18.83 6.96 -2.69
C GLY A 116 -19.80 6.03 -1.96
N GLN A 117 -19.32 4.91 -1.40
CA GLN A 117 -20.19 3.96 -0.70
C GLN A 117 -20.68 4.53 0.63
N THR A 118 -22.01 4.46 0.83
CA THR A 118 -22.70 4.87 2.05
C THR A 118 -23.66 3.75 2.48
N ALA A 119 -24.20 3.82 3.69
CA ALA A 119 -25.22 2.89 4.14
C ALA A 119 -26.39 2.81 3.14
N ALA A 120 -26.89 3.97 2.68
CA ALA A 120 -27.98 4.02 1.70
C ALA A 120 -27.65 3.37 0.35
N SER A 121 -26.39 3.46 -0.14
CA SER A 121 -25.98 2.79 -1.38
C SER A 121 -25.92 1.28 -1.23
N VAL A 122 -25.53 0.78 -0.06
CA VAL A 122 -25.51 -0.66 0.26
C VAL A 122 -26.92 -1.23 0.32
N ASP A 123 -27.86 -0.53 0.99
CA ASP A 123 -29.25 -0.94 1.09
C ASP A 123 -29.93 -1.00 -0.29
N LYS A 124 -29.65 0.00 -1.15
CA LYS A 124 -30.15 0.02 -2.52
C LYS A 124 -29.62 -1.15 -3.36
N ALA A 125 -28.33 -1.46 -3.27
CA ALA A 125 -27.74 -2.59 -3.96
C ALA A 125 -28.34 -3.93 -3.50
N ALA A 126 -28.56 -4.10 -2.20
CA ALA A 126 -29.19 -5.30 -1.64
C ALA A 126 -30.64 -5.46 -2.08
N ALA A 127 -31.39 -4.37 -2.26
CA ALA A 127 -32.78 -4.39 -2.76
C ALA A 127 -32.85 -4.77 -4.24
N THR A 128 -31.85 -4.42 -5.04
CA THR A 128 -31.80 -4.73 -6.49
C THR A 128 -31.34 -6.17 -6.78
N ALA A 129 -30.66 -6.81 -5.82
CA ALA A 129 -30.15 -8.18 -5.93
C ALA A 129 -31.17 -9.27 -5.50
N ARG A 130 -32.38 -8.89 -5.09
CA ARG A 130 -33.52 -9.78 -4.76
C ARG A 130 -34.51 -9.82 -5.91
#